data_26e39eac63a9a0430ba16f6b953939ac
#
_entry.id   26e39eac63a9a0430ba16f6b953939ac
#
_cell.length_a   1.000
_cell.length_b   1.000
_cell.length_c   1.000
_cell.angle_alpha   90.00
_cell.angle_beta   90.00
_cell.angle_gamma   90.00
#
_symmetry.space_group_name_H-M   'P 1'
#
loop_
_entity.id
_entity.type
_entity.pdbx_description
1 polymer ?
#
loop_
_entity_poly.entity_id
_entity_poly.type
_entity_poly.pdbx_seq_one_letter_code
_entity_poly.pdbx_strand_id
1 'polypeptide(L)'
;MTKVRFTKVSSNRKVGKMSVTTTERQSCPDACPFKGNGCYADGFPLAGVWNRVPEEGHDWDALCDMVEHEATETWRHNQAGDCPKDSDNPEWIDAEKMSRLVRANKRGNKKGMTYTHYSMAHGRNRQVVEDANKNGFTINLSANNLSHADDLADLDIAPVTTVLPVDQMTNTTTPKGRKVVVCPAVIRDDVSCMTCKLCWKQRDAIVGFPAHGNSKRKAEGVVNNAS
;
A
#
# COMPACT_ATOMS: atom_id res chain seq x y z
N MET A 1 -9.02 -18.96 -0.45
CA MET A 1 -8.54 -18.45 -1.77
C MET A 1 -8.61 -16.94 -1.72
N THR A 2 -7.56 -16.21 -2.06
CA THR A 2 -7.52 -14.73 -1.98
C THR A 2 -8.45 -14.10 -3.01
N LYS A 3 -9.37 -13.24 -2.57
CA LYS A 3 -10.31 -12.51 -3.42
C LYS A 3 -9.90 -11.05 -3.59
N VAL A 4 -10.03 -10.55 -4.81
CA VAL A 4 -9.63 -9.18 -5.18
C VAL A 4 -10.67 -8.56 -6.11
N ARG A 5 -11.13 -7.36 -5.80
CA ARG A 5 -11.95 -6.55 -6.70
C ARG A 5 -11.04 -5.69 -7.59
N PHE A 6 -11.21 -5.79 -8.89
CA PHE A 6 -10.57 -4.92 -9.88
C PHE A 6 -11.52 -3.79 -10.29
N THR A 7 -11.03 -2.57 -10.29
CA THR A 7 -11.75 -1.38 -10.77
C THR A 7 -10.93 -0.75 -11.90
N LYS A 8 -11.43 -0.85 -13.12
CA LYS A 8 -10.71 -0.41 -14.34
C LYS A 8 -10.34 1.07 -14.30
N VAL A 9 -11.25 1.92 -13.83
CA VAL A 9 -11.01 3.36 -13.67
C VAL A 9 -11.55 3.83 -12.33
N SER A 10 -10.66 4.31 -11.47
CA SER A 10 -11.03 4.85 -10.15
C SER A 10 -11.83 6.14 -10.28
N SER A 11 -12.88 6.27 -9.49
CA SER A 11 -13.62 7.53 -9.29
C SER A 11 -13.06 8.39 -8.15
N ASN A 12 -12.05 7.91 -7.42
CA ASN A 12 -11.44 8.67 -6.32
C ASN A 12 -10.55 9.80 -6.87
N ARG A 13 -10.94 11.06 -6.61
CA ARG A 13 -10.20 12.24 -7.08
C ARG A 13 -8.73 12.26 -6.66
N LYS A 14 -8.43 11.83 -5.42
CA LYS A 14 -7.03 11.77 -4.92
C LYS A 14 -6.18 10.71 -5.61
N VAL A 15 -6.79 9.63 -6.06
CA VAL A 15 -6.12 8.58 -6.83
C VAL A 15 -5.94 9.00 -8.28
N GLY A 16 -6.97 9.59 -8.88
CA GLY A 16 -7.03 9.93 -10.30
C GLY A 16 -7.59 8.77 -11.15
N LYS A 17 -7.69 9.00 -12.45
CA LYS A 17 -8.29 8.05 -13.41
C LYS A 17 -7.31 6.92 -13.78
N MET A 18 -7.08 6.00 -12.85
CA MET A 18 -6.25 4.81 -13.07
C MET A 18 -6.94 3.56 -12.55
N SER A 19 -6.47 2.40 -12.96
CA SER A 19 -6.94 1.13 -12.41
C SER A 19 -6.49 0.98 -10.95
N VAL A 20 -7.40 0.47 -10.13
CA VAL A 20 -7.13 0.17 -8.72
C VAL A 20 -7.71 -1.19 -8.35
N THR A 21 -7.14 -1.81 -7.32
CA THR A 21 -7.72 -3.02 -6.74
C THR A 21 -8.10 -2.82 -5.28
N THR A 22 -8.87 -3.76 -4.77
CA THR A 22 -9.19 -3.91 -3.35
C THR A 22 -9.11 -5.38 -3.02
N THR A 23 -8.14 -5.78 -2.19
CA THR A 23 -8.01 -7.17 -1.74
C THR A 23 -8.81 -7.36 -0.45
N GLU A 24 -9.39 -8.53 -0.25
CA GLU A 24 -10.19 -8.84 0.93
C GLU A 24 -9.47 -8.54 2.26
N ARG A 25 -10.24 -8.30 3.34
CA ARG A 25 -9.71 -7.92 4.66
C ARG A 25 -8.71 -8.93 5.24
N GLN A 26 -8.87 -10.19 4.91
CA GLN A 26 -7.98 -11.26 5.38
C GLN A 26 -6.55 -11.14 4.85
N SER A 27 -6.32 -10.36 3.80
CA SER A 27 -4.98 -10.07 3.27
C SER A 27 -4.13 -9.21 4.22
N CYS A 28 -4.77 -8.42 5.10
CA CYS A 28 -4.03 -7.59 6.05
C CYS A 28 -3.37 -8.46 7.14
N PRO A 29 -2.05 -8.31 7.37
CA PRO A 29 -1.36 -9.04 8.42
C PRO A 29 -1.87 -8.63 9.82
N ASP A 30 -1.76 -9.54 10.80
CA ASP A 30 -2.13 -9.22 12.17
C ASP A 30 -1.14 -8.26 12.83
N ALA A 31 0.10 -8.20 12.32
CA ALA A 31 1.10 -7.23 12.71
C ALA A 31 0.75 -5.76 12.36
N CYS A 32 -0.26 -5.49 11.51
CA CYS A 32 -0.68 -4.14 11.20
C CYS A 32 -1.39 -3.48 12.40
N PRO A 33 -0.81 -2.46 13.06
CA PRO A 33 -1.39 -1.87 14.26
C PRO A 33 -2.65 -1.05 13.99
N PHE A 34 -2.91 -0.71 12.73
CA PHE A 34 -4.12 -0.01 12.30
C PHE A 34 -5.31 -0.94 12.08
N LYS A 35 -5.09 -2.26 12.01
CA LYS A 35 -6.15 -3.26 11.78
C LYS A 35 -7.15 -3.22 12.94
N GLY A 36 -8.39 -2.80 12.65
CA GLY A 36 -9.42 -2.57 13.67
C GLY A 36 -9.17 -1.37 14.60
N ASN A 37 -8.07 -0.64 14.41
CA ASN A 37 -7.66 0.46 15.28
C ASN A 37 -7.23 1.72 14.47
N GLY A 38 -8.15 2.24 13.69
CA GLY A 38 -7.92 3.50 12.97
C GLY A 38 -7.56 3.36 11.49
N CYS A 39 -7.70 2.17 10.89
CA CYS A 39 -7.51 1.99 9.47
C CYS A 39 -8.44 2.94 8.66
N TYR A 40 -7.86 3.72 7.75
CA TYR A 40 -8.63 4.63 6.91
C TYR A 40 -9.66 3.91 6.03
N ALA A 41 -9.38 2.65 5.67
CA ALA A 41 -10.22 1.83 4.81
C ALA A 41 -11.50 1.32 5.51
N ASP A 42 -11.58 1.45 6.84
CA ASP A 42 -12.79 1.20 7.62
C ASP A 42 -13.82 2.34 7.49
N GLY A 43 -13.45 3.45 6.83
CA GLY A 43 -14.34 4.57 6.56
C GLY A 43 -15.18 4.36 5.29
N PHE A 44 -16.46 4.79 5.34
CA PHE A 44 -17.32 4.81 4.17
C PHE A 44 -16.87 5.89 3.16
N PRO A 45 -16.95 5.70 1.84
CA PRO A 45 -17.59 4.58 1.12
C PRO A 45 -16.68 3.34 0.90
N LEU A 46 -15.37 3.44 1.18
CA LEU A 46 -14.40 2.37 0.88
C LEU A 46 -14.72 1.07 1.66
N ALA A 47 -15.13 1.18 2.92
CA ALA A 47 -15.54 0.04 3.72
C ALA A 47 -16.67 -0.78 3.06
N GLY A 48 -17.64 -0.10 2.45
CA GLY A 48 -18.75 -0.76 1.74
C GLY A 48 -18.27 -1.57 0.53
N VAL A 49 -17.28 -1.05 -0.22
CA VAL A 49 -16.64 -1.78 -1.31
C VAL A 49 -15.85 -2.97 -0.76
N TRP A 50 -15.07 -2.74 0.28
CA TRP A 50 -14.18 -3.73 0.87
C TRP A 50 -14.92 -4.94 1.45
N ASN A 51 -16.06 -4.69 2.12
CA ASN A 51 -16.87 -5.75 2.72
C ASN A 51 -17.50 -6.71 1.69
N ARG A 52 -17.67 -6.27 0.44
CA ARG A 52 -18.23 -7.10 -0.63
C ARG A 52 -17.19 -7.89 -1.43
N VAL A 53 -15.89 -7.63 -1.19
CA VAL A 53 -14.82 -8.33 -1.93
C VAL A 53 -14.87 -9.85 -1.80
N PRO A 54 -15.17 -10.46 -0.63
CA PRO A 54 -15.26 -11.92 -0.52
C PRO A 54 -16.27 -12.55 -1.46
N GLU A 55 -17.38 -11.84 -1.74
CA GLU A 55 -18.50 -12.33 -2.57
C GLU A 55 -18.35 -11.92 -4.03
N GLU A 56 -17.99 -10.65 -4.29
CA GLU A 56 -17.95 -10.04 -5.62
C GLU A 56 -16.54 -10.03 -6.25
N GLY A 57 -15.50 -10.40 -5.49
CA GLY A 57 -14.11 -10.36 -5.95
C GLY A 57 -13.73 -11.50 -6.88
N HIS A 58 -12.79 -11.23 -7.75
CA HIS A 58 -12.15 -12.22 -8.62
C HIS A 58 -11.12 -13.05 -7.85
N ASP A 59 -10.77 -14.22 -8.36
CA ASP A 59 -9.61 -14.96 -7.89
C ASP A 59 -8.30 -14.30 -8.35
N TRP A 60 -7.17 -14.84 -7.87
CA TRP A 60 -5.87 -14.23 -8.15
C TRP A 60 -5.43 -14.39 -9.62
N ASP A 61 -5.86 -15.45 -10.30
CA ASP A 61 -5.51 -15.70 -11.69
C ASP A 61 -6.25 -14.72 -12.60
N ALA A 62 -7.53 -14.55 -12.39
CA ALA A 62 -8.32 -13.55 -13.09
C ALA A 62 -7.80 -12.13 -12.85
N LEU A 63 -7.33 -11.81 -11.62
CA LEU A 63 -6.65 -10.54 -11.36
C LEU A 63 -5.41 -10.36 -12.23
N CYS A 64 -4.55 -11.38 -12.31
CA CYS A 64 -3.33 -11.31 -13.13
C CYS A 64 -3.66 -11.08 -14.61
N ASP A 65 -4.67 -11.74 -15.14
CA ASP A 65 -5.13 -11.55 -16.51
C ASP A 65 -5.67 -10.12 -16.74
N MET A 66 -6.46 -9.59 -15.81
CA MET A 66 -6.96 -8.20 -15.88
C MET A 66 -5.81 -7.19 -15.79
N VAL A 67 -4.80 -7.45 -14.97
CA VAL A 67 -3.63 -6.57 -14.87
C VAL A 67 -2.86 -6.55 -16.17
N GLU A 68 -2.63 -7.70 -16.79
CA GLU A 68 -1.90 -7.80 -18.04
C GLU A 68 -2.63 -7.10 -19.19
N HIS A 69 -3.94 -7.31 -19.33
CA HIS A 69 -4.69 -6.91 -20.52
C HIS A 69 -5.53 -5.64 -20.34
N GLU A 70 -6.07 -5.37 -19.15
CA GLU A 70 -7.07 -4.32 -18.95
C GLU A 70 -6.59 -3.14 -18.08
N ALA A 71 -5.59 -3.34 -17.19
CA ALA A 71 -5.15 -2.26 -16.33
C ALA A 71 -4.57 -1.08 -17.13
N THR A 72 -4.75 0.12 -16.61
CA THR A 72 -4.06 1.31 -17.13
C THR A 72 -2.54 1.14 -17.02
N GLU A 73 -1.76 1.85 -17.84
CA GLU A 73 -0.29 1.78 -17.81
C GLU A 73 0.25 1.96 -16.39
N THR A 74 -0.23 2.99 -15.70
CA THR A 74 0.06 3.22 -14.28
C THR A 74 -1.16 2.81 -13.46
N TRP A 75 -0.99 1.95 -12.48
CA TRP A 75 -2.09 1.43 -11.66
C TRP A 75 -1.67 1.21 -10.22
N ARG A 76 -2.65 1.13 -9.31
CA ARG A 76 -2.43 0.92 -7.88
C ARG A 76 -3.06 -0.40 -7.43
N HIS A 77 -2.23 -1.32 -6.96
CA HIS A 77 -2.72 -2.47 -6.19
C HIS A 77 -3.06 -2.00 -4.77
N ASN A 78 -4.22 -2.43 -4.30
CA ASN A 78 -4.74 -2.15 -2.96
C ASN A 78 -4.97 -0.67 -2.62
N GLN A 79 -6.18 -0.18 -2.91
CA GLN A 79 -6.73 0.96 -2.19
C GLN A 79 -7.22 0.57 -0.78
N ALA A 80 -7.53 -0.72 -0.55
CA ALA A 80 -7.72 -1.37 0.74
C ALA A 80 -7.28 -2.83 0.64
N GLY A 81 -6.90 -3.43 1.75
CA GLY A 81 -6.21 -4.72 1.81
C GLY A 81 -4.70 -4.57 1.75
N ASP A 82 -3.99 -5.69 1.73
CA ASP A 82 -2.54 -5.77 1.66
C ASP A 82 -2.11 -6.82 0.62
N CYS A 83 -0.84 -7.15 0.52
CA CYS A 83 -0.31 -8.23 -0.29
C CYS A 83 -1.02 -9.57 0.01
N PRO A 84 -1.06 -10.51 -0.94
CA PRO A 84 -1.73 -11.78 -0.71
C PRO A 84 -1.08 -12.53 0.46
N LYS A 85 -1.93 -13.03 1.35
CA LYS A 85 -1.52 -13.81 2.52
C LYS A 85 -1.13 -15.22 2.11
N ASP A 86 -0.02 -15.71 2.64
CA ASP A 86 0.40 -17.11 2.51
C ASP A 86 -0.60 -18.04 3.23
N SER A 87 -0.84 -19.23 2.69
CA SER A 87 -1.78 -20.20 3.24
C SER A 87 -1.28 -20.87 4.52
N ASP A 88 0.03 -21.04 4.64
CA ASP A 88 0.66 -21.80 5.71
C ASP A 88 1.02 -20.91 6.90
N ASN A 89 1.33 -19.64 6.62
CA ASN A 89 1.65 -18.68 7.66
C ASN A 89 1.01 -17.31 7.36
N PRO A 90 0.05 -16.85 8.18
CA PRO A 90 -0.66 -15.59 7.97
C PRO A 90 0.22 -14.34 8.07
N GLU A 91 1.42 -14.42 8.62
CA GLU A 91 2.38 -13.31 8.70
C GLU A 91 3.35 -13.27 7.50
N TRP A 92 3.18 -14.18 6.53
CA TRP A 92 3.97 -14.18 5.30
C TRP A 92 3.17 -13.71 4.10
N ILE A 93 3.87 -13.01 3.22
CA ILE A 93 3.36 -12.70 1.89
C ILE A 93 3.46 -13.98 1.04
N ASP A 94 2.38 -14.31 0.32
CA ASP A 94 2.37 -15.40 -0.65
C ASP A 94 3.28 -15.03 -1.83
N ALA A 95 4.48 -15.62 -1.81
CA ALA A 95 5.54 -15.32 -2.78
C ALA A 95 5.14 -15.73 -4.21
N GLU A 96 4.42 -16.83 -4.36
CA GLU A 96 3.98 -17.31 -5.68
C GLU A 96 2.96 -16.36 -6.29
N LYS A 97 1.92 -16.00 -5.54
CA LYS A 97 0.91 -15.05 -6.00
C LYS A 97 1.54 -13.68 -6.34
N MET A 98 2.43 -13.16 -5.49
CA MET A 98 3.11 -11.90 -5.79
C MET A 98 3.98 -12.00 -7.05
N SER A 99 4.74 -13.07 -7.21
CA SER A 99 5.55 -13.30 -8.40
C SER A 99 4.69 -13.35 -9.68
N ARG A 100 3.49 -13.97 -9.63
CA ARG A 100 2.55 -14.02 -10.76
C ARG A 100 2.02 -12.62 -11.10
N LEU A 101 1.65 -11.82 -10.11
CA LEU A 101 1.21 -10.43 -10.30
C LEU A 101 2.31 -9.55 -10.92
N VAL A 102 3.55 -9.68 -10.43
CA VAL A 102 4.72 -8.98 -10.96
C VAL A 102 4.98 -9.37 -12.43
N ARG A 103 4.88 -10.66 -12.76
CA ARG A 103 5.01 -11.13 -14.15
C ARG A 103 3.90 -10.58 -15.05
N ALA A 104 2.65 -10.58 -14.60
CA ALA A 104 1.51 -10.02 -15.35
C ALA A 104 1.70 -8.51 -15.58
N ASN A 105 2.12 -7.77 -14.54
CA ASN A 105 2.47 -6.35 -14.64
C ASN A 105 3.54 -6.11 -15.71
N LYS A 106 4.59 -6.94 -15.75
CA LYS A 106 5.68 -6.83 -16.72
C LYS A 106 5.23 -7.17 -18.15
N ARG A 107 4.49 -8.28 -18.35
CA ARG A 107 4.00 -8.71 -19.67
C ARG A 107 3.04 -7.69 -20.27
N GLY A 108 2.16 -7.09 -19.43
CA GLY A 108 1.25 -6.02 -19.86
C GLY A 108 1.92 -4.65 -20.05
N ASN A 109 3.24 -4.53 -19.86
CA ASN A 109 3.97 -3.26 -19.88
C ASN A 109 3.35 -2.23 -18.91
N LYS A 110 2.99 -2.69 -17.72
CA LYS A 110 2.35 -1.86 -16.69
C LYS A 110 3.35 -1.38 -15.64
N LYS A 111 3.00 -0.31 -14.95
CA LYS A 111 3.72 0.25 -13.81
C LYS A 111 2.80 0.19 -12.61
N GLY A 112 2.85 -0.92 -11.88
CA GLY A 112 2.06 -1.14 -10.67
C GLY A 112 2.78 -0.70 -9.41
N MET A 113 2.02 -0.30 -8.39
CA MET A 113 2.53 -0.11 -7.04
C MET A 113 1.53 -0.56 -5.98
N THR A 114 2.05 -0.86 -4.79
CA THR A 114 1.26 -1.13 -3.58
C THR A 114 1.98 -0.64 -2.33
N TYR A 115 1.32 -0.82 -1.19
CA TYR A 115 1.88 -0.65 0.15
C TYR A 115 1.72 -1.95 0.92
N THR A 116 2.61 -2.20 1.89
CA THR A 116 2.50 -3.37 2.77
C THR A 116 2.85 -3.04 4.22
N HIS A 117 2.06 -3.60 5.15
CA HIS A 117 2.34 -3.64 6.59
C HIS A 117 2.86 -5.01 7.06
N TYR A 118 3.13 -5.93 6.14
CA TYR A 118 3.78 -7.19 6.51
C TYR A 118 5.13 -6.90 7.17
N SER A 119 5.40 -7.62 8.27
CA SER A 119 6.64 -7.44 9.03
C SER A 119 7.87 -7.79 8.21
N MET A 120 8.83 -6.86 8.13
CA MET A 120 10.13 -7.06 7.49
C MET A 120 11.14 -7.76 8.43
N ALA A 121 10.75 -8.14 9.65
CA ALA A 121 11.53 -9.05 10.49
C ALA A 121 11.66 -10.44 9.83
N HIS A 122 10.68 -10.85 9.04
CA HIS A 122 10.70 -12.11 8.29
C HIS A 122 11.48 -11.99 6.99
N GLY A 123 12.60 -12.74 6.87
CA GLY A 123 13.44 -12.73 5.67
C GLY A 123 12.68 -13.10 4.38
N ARG A 124 11.66 -13.97 4.47
CA ARG A 124 10.80 -14.32 3.33
C ARG A 124 10.01 -13.11 2.80
N ASN A 125 9.45 -12.28 3.69
CA ASN A 125 8.75 -11.06 3.27
C ASN A 125 9.72 -10.06 2.62
N ARG A 126 10.93 -9.89 3.20
CA ARG A 126 11.97 -9.04 2.59
C ARG A 126 12.31 -9.47 1.17
N GLN A 127 12.51 -10.78 0.96
CA GLN A 127 12.83 -11.33 -0.36
C GLN A 127 11.71 -11.03 -1.38
N VAL A 128 10.44 -11.25 -1.02
CA VAL A 128 9.29 -10.98 -1.89
C VAL A 128 9.21 -9.50 -2.27
N VAL A 129 9.41 -8.60 -1.29
CA VAL A 129 9.40 -7.16 -1.51
C VAL A 129 10.54 -6.72 -2.43
N GLU A 130 11.75 -7.18 -2.15
CA GLU A 130 12.95 -6.86 -2.94
C GLU A 130 12.82 -7.35 -4.38
N ASP A 131 12.36 -8.61 -4.57
CA ASP A 131 12.16 -9.20 -5.90
C ASP A 131 11.10 -8.44 -6.71
N ALA A 132 9.99 -8.04 -6.09
CA ALA A 132 8.97 -7.25 -6.76
C ALA A 132 9.51 -5.90 -7.23
N ASN A 133 10.24 -5.19 -6.36
CA ASN A 133 10.84 -3.88 -6.69
C ASN A 133 11.90 -3.99 -7.80
N LYS A 134 12.75 -5.01 -7.77
CA LYS A 134 13.73 -5.28 -8.84
C LYS A 134 13.09 -5.61 -10.18
N ASN A 135 11.86 -6.15 -10.17
CA ASN A 135 11.15 -6.55 -11.38
C ASN A 135 10.07 -5.55 -11.84
N GLY A 136 10.12 -4.29 -11.37
CA GLY A 136 9.32 -3.20 -11.90
C GLY A 136 7.89 -3.10 -11.35
N PHE A 137 7.63 -3.75 -10.20
CA PHE A 137 6.42 -3.55 -9.42
C PHE A 137 6.80 -2.97 -8.05
N THR A 138 6.41 -1.72 -7.78
CA THR A 138 6.85 -1.02 -6.57
C THR A 138 6.02 -1.43 -5.36
N ILE A 139 6.62 -2.10 -4.39
CA ILE A 139 6.04 -2.28 -3.05
C ILE A 139 6.67 -1.26 -2.12
N ASN A 140 5.86 -0.37 -1.56
CA ASN A 140 6.30 0.58 -0.55
C ASN A 140 6.12 -0.06 0.84
N LEU A 141 7.13 0.01 1.69
CA LEU A 141 7.03 -0.40 3.10
C LEU A 141 6.24 0.64 3.89
N SER A 142 5.25 0.23 4.65
CA SER A 142 4.39 1.10 5.44
C SER A 142 4.85 1.12 6.90
N ALA A 143 5.49 2.21 7.31
CA ALA A 143 5.85 2.44 8.70
C ALA A 143 4.68 3.00 9.51
N ASN A 144 4.68 2.69 10.81
CA ASN A 144 3.64 3.12 11.74
C ASN A 144 3.86 4.55 12.25
N ASN A 145 5.13 4.98 12.30
CA ASN A 145 5.58 6.31 12.71
C ASN A 145 6.96 6.63 12.11
N LEU A 146 7.54 7.78 12.49
CA LEU A 146 8.84 8.24 11.96
C LEU A 146 10.02 7.38 12.40
N SER A 147 10.01 6.83 13.61
CA SER A 147 11.08 5.94 14.09
C SER A 147 11.07 4.61 13.33
N HIS A 148 9.89 3.98 13.22
CA HIS A 148 9.74 2.75 12.42
C HIS A 148 10.07 2.98 10.93
N ALA A 149 9.86 4.20 10.42
CA ALA A 149 10.25 4.54 9.05
C ALA A 149 11.77 4.53 8.86
N ASP A 150 12.53 4.93 9.87
CA ASP A 150 13.99 4.80 9.87
C ASP A 150 14.44 3.34 9.84
N ASP A 151 13.83 2.49 10.66
CA ASP A 151 14.18 1.07 10.73
C ASP A 151 13.88 0.34 9.41
N LEU A 152 12.76 0.67 8.77
CA LEU A 152 12.44 0.11 7.45
C LEU A 152 13.36 0.65 6.35
N ALA A 153 13.76 1.92 6.43
CA ALA A 153 14.66 2.52 5.46
C ALA A 153 16.10 1.98 5.58
N ASP A 154 16.53 1.57 6.78
CA ASP A 154 17.83 0.92 7.00
C ASP A 154 17.97 -0.43 6.27
N LEU A 155 16.84 -1.07 5.90
CA LEU A 155 16.87 -2.31 5.14
C LEU A 155 17.30 -2.13 3.69
N ASP A 156 17.12 -0.96 3.12
CA ASP A 156 17.49 -0.57 1.73
C ASP A 156 16.94 -1.52 0.65
N ILE A 157 15.74 -2.09 0.87
CA ILE A 157 15.10 -3.05 -0.07
C ILE A 157 13.96 -2.46 -0.87
N ALA A 158 13.35 -1.36 -0.40
CA ALA A 158 12.17 -0.75 -1.01
C ALA A 158 11.93 0.67 -0.50
N PRO A 159 11.21 1.51 -1.26
CA PRO A 159 10.82 2.84 -0.78
C PRO A 159 9.89 2.74 0.44
N VAL A 160 10.03 3.69 1.35
CA VAL A 160 9.29 3.73 2.62
C VAL A 160 8.21 4.81 2.59
N THR A 161 7.09 4.52 3.23
CA THR A 161 6.03 5.46 3.57
C THR A 161 5.73 5.38 5.06
N THR A 162 5.14 6.44 5.63
CA THR A 162 4.78 6.45 7.05
C THR A 162 3.46 7.16 7.30
N VAL A 163 2.78 6.82 8.37
CA VAL A 163 1.66 7.61 8.88
C VAL A 163 2.22 8.74 9.74
N LEU A 164 1.62 9.91 9.63
CA LEU A 164 1.97 11.13 10.37
C LEU A 164 0.81 11.55 11.28
N PRO A 165 1.07 12.35 12.32
CA PRO A 165 0.02 13.02 13.09
C PRO A 165 -0.98 13.77 12.18
N VAL A 166 -2.20 13.94 12.67
CA VAL A 166 -3.32 14.53 11.89
C VAL A 166 -3.01 15.93 11.35
N ASP A 167 -2.28 16.73 12.12
CA ASP A 167 -1.94 18.11 11.83
C ASP A 167 -0.59 18.33 11.13
N GLN A 168 0.17 17.26 10.92
CA GLN A 168 1.48 17.33 10.24
C GLN A 168 1.27 17.52 8.73
N MET A 169 1.06 18.76 8.30
CA MET A 169 0.81 19.13 6.89
C MET A 169 2.03 19.66 6.16
N THR A 170 3.16 19.80 6.84
CA THR A 170 4.44 20.25 6.28
C THR A 170 5.46 19.13 6.27
N ASN A 171 6.43 19.21 5.35
CA ASN A 171 7.54 18.28 5.31
C ASN A 171 8.30 18.30 6.64
N THR A 172 8.85 17.14 7.02
CA THR A 172 9.60 16.96 8.26
C THR A 172 10.78 16.01 8.03
N THR A 173 11.43 15.60 9.09
CA THR A 173 12.52 14.61 9.07
C THR A 173 12.22 13.51 10.09
N THR A 174 12.76 12.33 9.86
CA THR A 174 12.78 11.25 10.85
C THR A 174 13.82 11.54 11.96
N PRO A 175 13.82 10.78 13.08
CA PRO A 175 14.87 10.87 14.10
C PRO A 175 16.29 10.74 13.57
N LYS A 176 16.53 9.90 12.54
CA LYS A 176 17.84 9.75 11.88
C LYS A 176 18.11 10.81 10.79
N GLY A 177 17.26 11.85 10.68
CA GLY A 177 17.44 12.97 9.75
C GLY A 177 17.00 12.70 8.30
N ARG A 178 16.32 11.59 8.00
CA ARG A 178 15.82 11.32 6.66
C ARG A 178 14.65 12.24 6.31
N LYS A 179 14.65 12.74 5.09
CA LYS A 179 13.58 13.65 4.59
C LYS A 179 12.25 12.93 4.50
N VAL A 180 11.22 13.53 5.09
CA VAL A 180 9.83 13.10 4.98
C VAL A 180 9.03 14.13 4.20
N VAL A 181 8.48 13.72 3.06
CA VAL A 181 7.64 14.58 2.20
C VAL A 181 6.18 14.23 2.46
N VAL A 182 5.40 15.20 2.91
CA VAL A 182 3.95 15.01 3.06
C VAL A 182 3.34 14.74 1.70
N CYS A 183 2.48 13.72 1.61
CA CYS A 183 1.88 13.30 0.35
C CYS A 183 1.17 14.47 -0.35
N PRO A 184 1.63 14.90 -1.55
CA PRO A 184 1.05 16.04 -2.24
C PRO A 184 -0.45 15.90 -2.53
N ALA A 185 -0.92 14.67 -2.82
CA ALA A 185 -2.33 14.42 -3.07
C ALA A 185 -3.21 14.53 -1.81
N VAL A 186 -2.61 14.60 -0.61
CA VAL A 186 -3.37 14.85 0.64
C VAL A 186 -3.51 16.34 0.90
N ILE A 187 -2.47 17.12 0.64
CA ILE A 187 -2.39 18.54 1.00
C ILE A 187 -2.74 19.50 -0.16
N ARG A 188 -2.86 19.00 -1.38
CA ARG A 188 -3.15 19.82 -2.58
C ARG A 188 -4.32 19.23 -3.36
N ASP A 189 -5.27 20.08 -3.71
CA ASP A 189 -6.47 19.68 -4.45
C ASP A 189 -6.24 19.48 -5.95
N ASP A 190 -5.22 20.09 -6.51
CA ASP A 190 -4.81 19.97 -7.92
C ASP A 190 -3.93 18.76 -8.20
N VAL A 191 -3.53 17.98 -7.17
CA VAL A 191 -2.65 16.83 -7.27
C VAL A 191 -3.39 15.52 -6.99
N SER A 192 -3.16 14.53 -7.83
CA SER A 192 -3.59 13.14 -7.63
C SER A 192 -2.40 12.18 -7.64
N CYS A 193 -2.59 10.94 -7.23
CA CYS A 193 -1.56 9.91 -7.36
C CYS A 193 -1.12 9.76 -8.82
N MET A 194 -2.07 9.85 -9.77
CA MET A 194 -1.81 9.74 -11.21
C MET A 194 -0.88 10.85 -11.73
N THR A 195 -0.98 12.07 -11.20
CA THR A 195 -0.13 13.20 -11.60
C THR A 195 1.18 13.25 -10.80
N CYS A 196 1.17 12.85 -9.51
CA CYS A 196 2.31 12.89 -8.61
C CYS A 196 3.34 11.78 -8.87
N LYS A 197 2.90 10.54 -8.94
CA LYS A 197 3.69 9.31 -9.20
C LYS A 197 4.87 9.07 -8.24
N LEU A 198 4.96 9.71 -7.08
CA LEU A 198 6.05 9.50 -6.12
C LEU A 198 6.14 8.04 -5.64
N CYS A 199 4.99 7.41 -5.37
CA CYS A 199 4.94 6.05 -4.81
C CYS A 199 5.26 4.94 -5.84
N TRP A 200 5.45 5.29 -7.11
CA TRP A 200 5.93 4.38 -8.17
C TRP A 200 7.43 4.41 -8.37
N LYS A 201 8.14 5.28 -7.66
CA LYS A 201 9.60 5.49 -7.87
C LYS A 201 10.38 4.94 -6.69
N GLN A 202 11.54 4.37 -6.99
CA GLN A 202 12.58 4.21 -5.98
C GLN A 202 13.03 5.60 -5.55
N ARG A 203 13.18 5.81 -4.24
CA ARG A 203 13.47 7.13 -3.66
C ARG A 203 14.01 7.00 -2.24
N ASP A 204 14.87 7.92 -1.86
CA ASP A 204 15.40 8.04 -0.50
C ASP A 204 14.43 8.79 0.43
N ALA A 205 13.64 9.73 -0.14
CA ALA A 205 12.66 10.45 0.65
C ALA A 205 11.48 9.58 1.04
N ILE A 206 11.12 9.59 2.32
CA ILE A 206 9.95 8.91 2.86
C ILE A 206 8.70 9.72 2.51
N VAL A 207 7.61 9.06 2.10
CA VAL A 207 6.32 9.73 1.89
C VAL A 207 5.46 9.59 3.13
N GLY A 208 5.10 10.73 3.71
CA GLY A 208 4.27 10.80 4.92
C GLY A 208 2.79 11.03 4.59
N PHE A 209 1.91 10.29 5.24
CA PHE A 209 0.47 10.42 5.13
C PHE A 209 -0.11 10.92 6.46
N PRO A 210 -0.51 12.19 6.59
CA PRO A 210 -1.27 12.64 7.74
C PRO A 210 -2.48 11.74 8.00
N ALA A 211 -2.67 11.31 9.23
CA ALA A 211 -3.79 10.47 9.60
C ALA A 211 -5.11 11.16 9.23
N HIS A 212 -5.98 10.49 8.49
CA HIS A 212 -7.20 11.06 7.94
C HIS A 212 -8.37 10.06 7.99
N GLY A 213 -9.56 10.53 7.61
CA GLY A 213 -10.79 9.73 7.67
C GLY A 213 -11.47 9.78 9.05
N ASN A 214 -12.54 9.00 9.19
CA ASN A 214 -13.39 9.04 10.40
C ASN A 214 -12.68 8.54 11.66
N SER A 215 -11.70 7.65 11.49
CA SER A 215 -10.94 7.03 12.59
C SER A 215 -9.56 7.69 12.83
N LYS A 216 -9.32 8.91 12.29
CA LYS A 216 -8.03 9.59 12.36
C LYS A 216 -7.44 9.73 13.76
N ARG A 217 -8.27 9.96 14.80
CA ARG A 217 -7.79 10.06 16.20
C ARG A 217 -7.27 8.73 16.74
N LYS A 218 -7.87 7.60 16.35
CA LYS A 218 -7.36 6.27 16.71
C LYS A 218 -6.03 5.99 16.00
N ALA A 219 -5.94 6.33 14.71
CA ALA A 219 -4.70 6.21 13.95
C ALA A 219 -3.58 7.06 14.56
N GLU A 220 -3.88 8.30 15.00
CA GLU A 220 -2.93 9.18 15.69
C GLU A 220 -2.44 8.57 17.01
N GLY A 221 -3.33 7.91 17.77
CA GLY A 221 -2.92 7.16 18.96
C GLY A 221 -1.91 6.05 18.64
N VAL A 222 -2.07 5.35 17.51
CA VAL A 222 -1.09 4.36 17.04
C VAL A 222 0.24 5.03 16.69
N VAL A 223 0.21 6.15 15.94
CA VAL A 223 1.42 6.89 15.54
C VAL A 223 2.24 7.34 16.74
N ASN A 224 1.58 7.82 17.79
CA ASN A 224 2.24 8.37 19.00
C ASN A 224 2.72 7.28 19.97
N ASN A 225 2.10 6.10 19.98
CA ASN A 225 2.39 5.02 20.94
C ASN A 225 3.22 3.87 20.33
N ALA A 226 3.50 3.85 19.06
CA ALA A 226 4.35 2.86 18.41
C ALA A 226 5.83 3.24 18.66
N SER A 227 6.32 2.84 19.84
CA SER A 227 7.74 2.89 20.21
C SER A 227 8.43 1.65 19.75
#